data_00fe9b4abcfc0b988a20cee27da731a7
#
_entry.id   00fe9b4abcfc0b988a20cee27da731a7
#
_cell.length_a   1.000
_cell.length_b   1.000
_cell.length_c   1.000
_cell.angle_alpha   90.00
_cell.angle_beta   90.00
_cell.angle_gamma   90.00
#
_symmetry.space_group_name_H-M   'P 1'
#
loop_
_entity.id
_entity.type
_entity.pdbx_description
1 polymer ?
#
loop_
_entity_poly.entity_id
_entity_poly.type
_entity_poly.pdbx_seq_one_letter_code
_entity_poly.pdbx_strand_id
1 'polypeptide(L)'
;MREMKDSGIEWIGQIPKEWELRRAKTLFTQRNSKGNEIEVLLSPTQKYGVVPQSQLEGVVQVKEDTDLQMFKTVHKGDFVISLRSFQGGFEYSLYEGVCSPAYQVFYPTSPICDTYYRYLFKSQSFISKMNNLTVGIREGKNIQYVDFANSQIPVPPLAEQERIAAFLDAECAEIDTVLEKTRASIEEYKKLKQAVITQAVTKGIRGDRPMKDSGIEWIGDIPAEWEIRKIFRAINKVGDIDHYMPDSVDDGIPYLMTGDLQEKLSDVNLKRCKKVSFQDYEMLSSKIRVSKGDVIFARYATIGTVCFVDTEDNILVSYACLIIKPNSSLLYGEFLFYYLKSTAFLEEIKQYIKANTQANVGLDSVSKAKIALPSVREQQKIVEYLRDKCKKIDALIAKKQQYLTEIENYKKSLIYEYVTGKKEVV
;
A
#
# COMPACT_ATOMS: atom_id res chain seq x y z
N MET A 1 33.34 26.77 6.50
CA MET A 1 31.88 26.84 6.35
C MET A 1 31.57 27.91 5.31
N ARG A 2 30.72 27.62 4.36
CA ARG A 2 30.28 28.52 3.30
C ARG A 2 29.49 29.69 3.88
N GLU A 3 29.70 30.90 3.37
CA GLU A 3 28.96 32.09 3.82
C GLU A 3 27.51 32.04 3.29
N MET A 4 26.55 32.24 4.19
CA MET A 4 25.13 32.14 3.89
C MET A 4 24.46 33.51 3.97
N LYS A 5 23.37 33.69 3.21
CA LYS A 5 22.47 34.86 3.28
C LYS A 5 21.01 34.39 3.38
N ASP A 6 20.18 35.21 4.00
CA ASP A 6 18.74 34.98 4.00
C ASP A 6 18.19 35.17 2.57
N SER A 7 17.43 34.21 2.11
CA SER A 7 16.76 34.26 0.80
C SER A 7 15.52 35.16 0.80
N GLY A 8 14.99 35.51 1.96
CA GLY A 8 13.68 36.18 2.10
C GLY A 8 12.50 35.26 1.68
N ILE A 9 12.74 33.97 1.46
CA ILE A 9 11.73 32.98 1.03
C ILE A 9 11.62 31.88 2.07
N GLU A 10 10.47 31.78 2.73
CA GLU A 10 10.22 30.92 3.86
C GLU A 10 10.60 29.44 3.59
N TRP A 11 10.21 28.88 2.45
CA TRP A 11 10.47 27.47 2.14
C TRP A 11 11.94 27.16 1.80
N ILE A 12 12.72 28.17 1.43
CA ILE A 12 14.16 28.04 1.17
C ILE A 12 14.96 28.38 2.44
N GLY A 13 14.61 29.47 3.13
CA GLY A 13 15.38 30.01 4.23
C GLY A 13 16.73 30.58 3.77
N GLN A 14 17.84 30.17 4.38
CA GLN A 14 19.17 30.61 3.98
C GLN A 14 19.68 29.90 2.74
N ILE A 15 20.41 30.65 1.90
CA ILE A 15 21.14 30.14 0.72
C ILE A 15 22.58 30.62 0.73
N PRO A 16 23.49 29.98 -0.02
CA PRO A 16 24.85 30.49 -0.21
C PRO A 16 24.85 31.94 -0.74
N LYS A 17 25.78 32.74 -0.27
CA LYS A 17 25.86 34.17 -0.60
C LYS A 17 26.00 34.44 -2.09
N GLU A 18 26.71 33.56 -2.79
CA GLU A 18 26.97 33.65 -4.25
C GLU A 18 25.77 33.17 -5.08
N TRP A 19 24.77 32.47 -4.50
CA TRP A 19 23.61 32.04 -5.25
C TRP A 19 22.66 33.22 -5.51
N GLU A 20 22.04 33.18 -6.69
CA GLU A 20 21.02 34.15 -7.06
C GLU A 20 19.62 33.59 -6.79
N LEU A 21 18.67 34.50 -6.61
CA LEU A 21 17.24 34.17 -6.63
C LEU A 21 16.64 34.82 -7.87
N ARG A 22 16.02 34.06 -8.72
CA ARG A 22 15.35 34.57 -9.91
C ARG A 22 13.92 34.09 -10.00
N ARG A 23 13.05 34.88 -10.65
CA ARG A 23 11.72 34.38 -11.00
C ARG A 23 11.85 33.29 -12.05
N ALA A 24 11.09 32.19 -11.91
CA ALA A 24 11.18 31.03 -12.81
C ALA A 24 10.99 31.41 -14.28
N LYS A 25 10.16 32.42 -14.59
CA LYS A 25 9.96 32.93 -15.97
C LYS A 25 11.21 33.53 -16.64
N THR A 26 12.25 33.81 -15.88
CA THR A 26 13.54 34.29 -16.45
C THR A 26 14.44 33.17 -16.91
N LEU A 27 14.11 31.92 -16.54
CA LEU A 27 14.84 30.71 -16.86
C LEU A 27 14.02 29.75 -17.72
N PHE A 28 12.71 29.81 -17.62
CA PHE A 28 11.79 28.87 -18.25
C PHE A 28 10.68 29.59 -19.02
N THR A 29 10.25 29.00 -20.11
CA THR A 29 9.15 29.49 -20.94
C THR A 29 8.11 28.38 -21.17
N GLN A 30 6.83 28.74 -21.17
CA GLN A 30 5.75 27.82 -21.47
C GLN A 30 5.75 27.41 -22.93
N ARG A 31 5.63 26.11 -23.21
CA ARG A 31 5.42 25.58 -24.54
C ARG A 31 3.93 25.49 -24.81
N ASN A 32 3.47 26.19 -25.86
CA ASN A 32 2.07 26.19 -26.28
C ASN A 32 1.85 25.54 -27.65
N SER A 33 2.91 24.98 -28.27
CA SER A 33 2.80 24.24 -29.53
C SER A 33 1.93 22.99 -29.34
N LYS A 34 1.18 22.66 -30.39
CA LYS A 34 0.28 21.52 -30.45
C LYS A 34 0.64 20.64 -31.62
N GLY A 35 0.30 19.36 -31.52
CA GLY A 35 0.64 18.35 -32.52
C GLY A 35 2.13 18.02 -32.52
N ASN A 36 2.47 16.88 -33.05
CA ASN A 36 3.85 16.46 -33.33
C ASN A 36 3.82 15.42 -34.45
N GLU A 37 4.85 15.40 -35.30
CA GLU A 37 5.06 14.32 -36.28
C GLU A 37 5.29 12.96 -35.54
N ILE A 38 5.77 13.01 -34.32
CA ILE A 38 5.95 11.84 -33.46
C ILE A 38 4.68 11.64 -32.63
N GLU A 39 3.82 10.75 -33.07
CA GLU A 39 2.52 10.42 -32.41
C GLU A 39 2.70 9.54 -31.16
N VAL A 40 3.69 9.82 -30.32
CA VAL A 40 3.88 9.13 -29.05
C VAL A 40 3.10 9.87 -27.96
N LEU A 41 2.08 9.21 -27.42
CA LEU A 41 1.31 9.75 -26.32
C LEU A 41 2.08 9.58 -24.99
N LEU A 42 2.35 10.71 -24.35
CA LEU A 42 3.11 10.78 -23.10
C LEU A 42 2.20 11.06 -21.91
N SER A 43 2.53 10.42 -20.79
CA SER A 43 1.88 10.65 -19.49
C SER A 43 2.90 11.07 -18.43
N PRO A 44 2.65 12.18 -17.73
CA PRO A 44 3.44 12.55 -16.56
C PRO A 44 3.09 11.63 -15.39
N THR A 45 4.09 10.99 -14.82
CA THR A 45 3.98 10.10 -13.65
C THR A 45 4.91 10.56 -12.55
N GLN A 46 4.48 10.43 -11.31
CA GLN A 46 5.29 10.83 -10.14
C GLN A 46 6.57 9.99 -10.00
N LYS A 47 6.51 8.71 -10.38
CA LYS A 47 7.59 7.74 -10.19
C LYS A 47 8.62 7.76 -11.31
N TYR A 48 8.18 7.91 -12.56
CA TYR A 48 9.02 7.71 -13.74
C TYR A 48 9.23 8.99 -14.56
N GLY A 49 8.69 10.15 -14.10
CA GLY A 49 8.67 11.36 -14.90
C GLY A 49 7.65 11.28 -16.03
N VAL A 50 7.95 11.93 -17.16
CA VAL A 50 7.12 11.86 -18.36
C VAL A 50 7.54 10.65 -19.19
N VAL A 51 6.64 9.69 -19.37
CA VAL A 51 6.90 8.43 -20.08
C VAL A 51 5.81 8.10 -21.09
N PRO A 52 6.10 7.30 -22.14
CA PRO A 52 5.08 6.78 -23.05
C PRO A 52 3.96 6.04 -22.30
N GLN A 53 2.69 6.34 -22.64
CA GLN A 53 1.55 5.65 -22.02
C GLN A 53 1.59 4.14 -22.21
N SER A 54 2.13 3.67 -23.32
CA SER A 54 2.30 2.24 -23.62
C SER A 54 3.16 1.47 -22.59
N GLN A 55 3.96 2.19 -21.79
CA GLN A 55 4.79 1.60 -20.72
C GLN A 55 4.07 1.53 -19.36
N LEU A 56 2.84 2.02 -19.30
CA LEU A 56 2.07 2.11 -18.04
C LEU A 56 0.94 1.08 -18.04
N GLU A 57 0.90 0.21 -17.04
CA GLU A 57 -0.22 -0.69 -16.79
C GLU A 57 -1.38 0.03 -16.10
N GLY A 58 -2.61 -0.28 -16.50
CA GLY A 58 -3.83 0.21 -15.83
C GLY A 58 -4.15 1.70 -16.04
N VAL A 59 -3.44 2.40 -16.92
CA VAL A 59 -3.78 3.76 -17.33
C VAL A 59 -4.82 3.70 -18.44
N VAL A 60 -5.87 4.53 -18.33
CA VAL A 60 -6.85 4.70 -19.42
C VAL A 60 -6.11 5.24 -20.63
N GLN A 61 -5.92 4.39 -21.62
CA GLN A 61 -5.36 4.81 -22.90
C GLN A 61 -6.37 5.68 -23.63
N VAL A 62 -5.88 6.72 -24.27
CA VAL A 62 -6.69 7.52 -25.19
C VAL A 62 -7.16 6.58 -26.31
N LYS A 63 -8.40 6.73 -26.77
CA LYS A 63 -8.94 5.90 -27.86
C LYS A 63 -8.07 6.03 -29.09
N GLU A 64 -7.94 4.94 -29.85
CA GLU A 64 -7.12 4.89 -31.09
C GLU A 64 -7.50 5.95 -32.14
N ASP A 65 -8.77 6.40 -32.13
CA ASP A 65 -9.31 7.42 -33.04
C ASP A 65 -9.19 8.87 -32.54
N THR A 66 -8.48 9.10 -31.42
CA THR A 66 -8.34 10.45 -30.84
C THR A 66 -7.38 11.29 -31.69
N ASP A 67 -7.84 12.47 -32.10
CA ASP A 67 -7.01 13.45 -32.79
C ASP A 67 -5.91 14.01 -31.87
N LEU A 68 -4.68 13.56 -32.07
CA LEU A 68 -3.51 13.98 -31.29
C LEU A 68 -3.00 15.37 -31.70
N GLN A 69 -3.48 15.97 -32.79
CA GLN A 69 -3.07 17.31 -33.24
C GLN A 69 -3.47 18.42 -32.25
N MET A 70 -4.45 18.16 -31.39
CA MET A 70 -4.84 19.10 -30.32
C MET A 70 -4.00 18.94 -29.04
N PHE A 71 -3.20 17.90 -28.96
CA PHE A 71 -2.36 17.62 -27.79
C PHE A 71 -1.12 18.54 -27.78
N LYS A 72 -0.60 18.82 -26.58
CA LYS A 72 0.58 19.67 -26.43
C LYS A 72 1.85 18.91 -26.78
N THR A 73 2.70 19.53 -27.56
CA THR A 73 4.03 19.00 -27.89
C THR A 73 4.91 18.95 -26.63
N VAL A 74 5.65 17.88 -26.47
CA VAL A 74 6.67 17.69 -25.44
C VAL A 74 7.96 17.26 -26.11
N HIS A 75 9.05 17.95 -25.80
CA HIS A 75 10.39 17.57 -26.25
C HIS A 75 11.19 16.97 -25.08
N LYS A 76 12.23 16.23 -25.43
CA LYS A 76 13.23 15.81 -24.44
C LYS A 76 13.83 17.05 -23.76
N GLY A 77 13.86 17.07 -22.43
CA GLY A 77 14.30 18.21 -21.64
C GLY A 77 13.17 19.13 -21.16
N ASP A 78 11.94 18.93 -21.65
CA ASP A 78 10.78 19.69 -21.17
C ASP A 78 10.34 19.21 -19.79
N PHE A 79 9.74 20.12 -19.05
CA PHE A 79 9.04 19.84 -17.80
C PHE A 79 7.53 19.93 -18.02
N VAL A 80 6.79 19.07 -17.33
CA VAL A 80 5.32 19.00 -17.43
C VAL A 80 4.69 19.12 -16.04
N ILE A 81 3.81 20.10 -15.87
CA ILE A 81 2.98 20.19 -14.65
C ILE A 81 1.71 19.37 -14.87
N SER A 82 1.55 18.33 -14.08
CA SER A 82 0.40 17.41 -14.18
C SER A 82 -0.82 17.90 -13.39
N LEU A 83 -2.01 17.32 -13.68
CA LEU A 83 -3.25 17.65 -12.99
C LEU A 83 -3.25 17.31 -11.49
N ARG A 84 -2.41 16.36 -11.05
CA ARG A 84 -2.24 16.00 -9.64
C ARG A 84 -0.99 16.66 -9.04
N SER A 85 -0.78 17.91 -9.38
CA SER A 85 0.40 18.67 -9.00
C SER A 85 0.60 18.80 -7.48
N PHE A 86 -0.46 18.74 -6.68
CA PHE A 86 -0.40 18.71 -5.22
C PHE A 86 0.36 17.49 -4.63
N GLN A 87 0.57 16.44 -5.41
CA GLN A 87 1.33 15.25 -5.02
C GLN A 87 2.76 15.22 -5.61
N GLY A 88 3.24 16.33 -6.21
CA GLY A 88 4.59 16.38 -6.79
C GLY A 88 4.62 16.47 -8.31
N GLY A 89 3.64 17.06 -8.92
CA GLY A 89 3.35 17.05 -10.35
C GLY A 89 4.23 17.87 -11.29
N PHE A 90 5.51 18.12 -10.96
CA PHE A 90 6.51 18.67 -11.89
C PHE A 90 7.35 17.51 -12.42
N GLU A 91 7.09 17.09 -13.66
CA GLU A 91 7.69 15.91 -14.27
C GLU A 91 8.63 16.30 -15.39
N TYR A 92 9.80 15.67 -15.46
CA TYR A 92 10.79 15.88 -16.50
C TYR A 92 10.65 14.84 -17.62
N SER A 93 10.79 15.26 -18.87
CA SER A 93 10.67 14.36 -20.03
C SER A 93 12.02 13.96 -20.62
N LEU A 94 12.23 12.65 -20.72
CA LEU A 94 13.30 12.04 -21.50
C LEU A 94 12.84 11.64 -22.91
N TYR A 95 11.56 11.87 -23.23
CA TYR A 95 10.90 11.44 -24.46
C TYR A 95 10.36 12.63 -25.25
N GLU A 96 10.20 12.43 -26.54
CA GLU A 96 9.50 13.33 -27.44
C GLU A 96 8.12 12.76 -27.77
N GLY A 97 7.13 13.63 -27.90
CA GLY A 97 5.76 13.24 -28.21
C GLY A 97 4.75 14.31 -27.88
N VAL A 98 3.55 13.87 -27.52
CA VAL A 98 2.45 14.75 -27.14
C VAL A 98 1.80 14.33 -25.83
N CYS A 99 1.29 15.30 -25.08
CA CYS A 99 0.56 15.06 -23.84
C CYS A 99 -0.78 15.77 -23.83
N SER A 100 -1.66 15.38 -22.90
CA SER A 100 -2.99 15.99 -22.76
C SER A 100 -2.93 17.52 -22.73
N PRO A 101 -3.86 18.23 -23.40
CA PRO A 101 -3.98 19.69 -23.37
C PRO A 101 -4.15 20.27 -21.96
N ALA A 102 -4.62 19.46 -21.02
CA ALA A 102 -4.82 19.86 -19.63
C ALA A 102 -3.50 20.07 -18.86
N TYR A 103 -2.39 19.49 -19.30
CA TYR A 103 -1.10 19.66 -18.69
C TYR A 103 -0.42 20.98 -19.11
N GLN A 104 0.52 21.45 -18.29
CA GLN A 104 1.30 22.64 -18.61
C GLN A 104 2.74 22.21 -18.95
N VAL A 105 3.18 22.46 -20.18
CA VAL A 105 4.55 22.13 -20.64
C VAL A 105 5.40 23.38 -20.61
N PHE A 106 6.64 23.29 -20.12
CA PHE A 106 7.60 24.39 -20.12
C PHE A 106 9.03 23.87 -20.28
N TYR A 107 9.91 24.73 -20.75
CA TYR A 107 11.28 24.37 -21.09
C TYR A 107 12.27 25.48 -20.69
N PRO A 108 13.55 25.15 -20.46
CA PRO A 108 14.58 26.13 -20.16
C PRO A 108 14.90 27.01 -21.37
N THR A 109 15.08 28.31 -21.13
CA THR A 109 15.49 29.31 -22.14
C THR A 109 16.87 29.90 -21.87
N SER A 110 17.51 29.45 -20.80
CA SER A 110 18.86 29.82 -20.38
C SER A 110 19.71 28.58 -20.14
N PRO A 111 21.04 28.67 -20.22
CA PRO A 111 21.90 27.56 -19.84
C PRO A 111 21.69 27.18 -18.37
N ILE A 112 21.16 25.99 -18.13
CA ILE A 112 20.91 25.41 -16.81
C ILE A 112 21.26 23.92 -16.83
N CYS A 113 21.42 23.33 -15.64
CA CYS A 113 21.45 21.88 -15.48
C CYS A 113 20.02 21.37 -15.22
N ASP A 114 19.39 20.73 -16.20
CA ASP A 114 18.02 20.21 -16.12
C ASP A 114 17.84 19.26 -14.94
N THR A 115 18.83 18.41 -14.68
CA THR A 115 18.80 17.42 -13.59
C THR A 115 18.76 18.10 -12.22
N TYR A 116 19.47 19.22 -12.03
CA TYR A 116 19.38 20.00 -10.78
C TYR A 116 17.95 20.50 -10.57
N TYR A 117 17.32 21.08 -11.60
CA TYR A 117 15.93 21.56 -11.49
C TYR A 117 14.93 20.44 -11.36
N ARG A 118 15.20 19.24 -11.91
CA ARG A 118 14.41 18.03 -11.67
C ARG A 118 14.34 17.71 -10.17
N TYR A 119 15.47 17.78 -9.47
CA TYR A 119 15.51 17.59 -8.02
C TYR A 119 14.86 18.73 -7.25
N LEU A 120 15.11 19.97 -7.63
CA LEU A 120 14.51 21.14 -6.99
C LEU A 120 12.98 21.08 -7.05
N PHE A 121 12.41 20.81 -8.23
CA PHE A 121 10.96 20.78 -8.44
C PHE A 121 10.28 19.57 -7.81
N LYS A 122 11.03 18.51 -7.50
CA LYS A 122 10.56 17.34 -6.74
C LYS A 122 10.78 17.47 -5.25
N SER A 123 11.48 18.51 -4.78
CA SER A 123 11.67 18.69 -3.34
C SER A 123 10.34 19.00 -2.63
N GLN A 124 10.13 18.38 -1.47
CA GLN A 124 8.87 18.51 -0.72
C GLN A 124 8.55 19.97 -0.36
N SER A 125 9.57 20.77 -0.07
CA SER A 125 9.43 22.19 0.26
C SER A 125 8.94 23.01 -0.94
N PHE A 126 9.47 22.76 -2.15
CA PHE A 126 9.00 23.39 -3.39
C PHE A 126 7.55 22.99 -3.69
N ILE A 127 7.23 21.71 -3.60
CA ILE A 127 5.87 21.20 -3.84
C ILE A 127 4.88 21.83 -2.86
N SER A 128 5.22 21.88 -1.57
CA SER A 128 4.38 22.52 -0.56
C SER A 128 4.17 24.02 -0.84
N LYS A 129 5.22 24.72 -1.28
CA LYS A 129 5.11 26.11 -1.70
C LYS A 129 4.16 26.30 -2.87
N MET A 130 4.28 25.45 -3.90
CA MET A 130 3.41 25.52 -5.08
C MET A 130 1.95 25.22 -4.72
N ASN A 131 1.70 24.28 -3.83
CA ASN A 131 0.37 23.95 -3.34
C ASN A 131 -0.27 25.13 -2.55
N ASN A 132 0.52 25.84 -1.76
CA ASN A 132 0.04 26.99 -0.99
C ASN A 132 -0.32 28.20 -1.88
N LEU A 133 0.22 28.30 -3.10
CA LEU A 133 -0.17 29.32 -4.07
C LEU A 133 -1.55 29.05 -4.71
N THR A 134 -2.00 27.80 -4.68
CA THR A 134 -3.31 27.42 -5.21
C THR A 134 -4.42 27.58 -4.18
N VAL A 135 -4.57 28.74 -3.56
CA VAL A 135 -5.58 29.02 -2.52
C VAL A 135 -6.99 28.88 -3.08
N GLY A 136 -7.72 27.88 -2.62
CA GLY A 136 -9.16 27.69 -2.89
C GLY A 136 -9.66 26.29 -2.52
N ILE A 137 -10.64 26.26 -1.66
CA ILE A 137 -11.24 25.14 -0.90
C ILE A 137 -11.94 24.06 -1.78
N ARG A 138 -11.56 23.85 -3.04
CA ARG A 138 -12.16 22.79 -3.88
C ARG A 138 -11.08 21.85 -4.37
N GLU A 139 -11.27 20.56 -4.11
CA GLU A 139 -10.55 19.46 -4.75
C GLU A 139 -10.48 19.70 -6.27
N GLY A 140 -9.26 19.71 -6.83
CA GLY A 140 -9.04 19.78 -8.27
C GLY A 140 -8.34 21.03 -8.81
N LYS A 141 -7.85 21.97 -7.99
CA LYS A 141 -7.03 23.08 -8.51
C LYS A 141 -5.62 22.61 -8.87
N ASN A 142 -5.31 22.69 -10.15
CA ASN A 142 -3.96 22.41 -10.67
C ASN A 142 -3.08 23.64 -10.53
N ILE A 143 -1.78 23.44 -10.26
CA ILE A 143 -0.77 24.50 -10.34
C ILE A 143 -0.75 25.02 -11.78
N GLN A 144 -0.96 26.32 -11.96
CA GLN A 144 -0.87 26.95 -13.27
C GLN A 144 0.57 27.35 -13.57
N TYR A 145 0.96 27.34 -14.82
CA TYR A 145 2.30 27.81 -15.22
C TYR A 145 2.59 29.22 -14.73
N VAL A 146 1.60 30.11 -14.70
CA VAL A 146 1.75 31.51 -14.24
C VAL A 146 2.16 31.59 -12.77
N ASP A 147 1.67 30.68 -11.92
CA ASP A 147 2.02 30.63 -10.49
C ASP A 147 3.49 30.19 -10.32
N PHE A 148 3.89 29.16 -11.08
CA PHE A 148 5.29 28.73 -11.16
C PHE A 148 6.18 29.84 -11.72
N ALA A 149 5.81 30.42 -12.85
CA ALA A 149 6.59 31.44 -13.57
C ALA A 149 6.94 32.69 -12.72
N ASN A 150 6.03 33.06 -11.81
CA ASN A 150 6.23 34.17 -10.89
C ASN A 150 6.91 33.79 -9.57
N SER A 151 7.07 32.51 -9.29
CA SER A 151 7.78 32.07 -8.08
C SER A 151 9.28 32.30 -8.20
N GLN A 152 9.90 32.65 -7.08
CA GLN A 152 11.36 32.76 -6.98
C GLN A 152 11.96 31.38 -6.70
N ILE A 153 13.03 31.05 -7.41
CA ILE A 153 13.79 29.80 -7.28
C ILE A 153 15.29 30.12 -7.13
N PRO A 154 16.04 29.25 -6.45
CA PRO A 154 17.50 29.41 -6.32
C PRO A 154 18.19 29.08 -7.65
N VAL A 155 19.21 29.83 -7.94
CA VAL A 155 20.03 29.71 -9.17
C VAL A 155 21.52 29.67 -8.76
N PRO A 156 22.05 28.48 -8.47
CA PRO A 156 23.48 28.28 -8.29
C PRO A 156 24.27 28.59 -9.57
N PRO A 157 25.59 28.83 -9.51
CA PRO A 157 26.47 28.80 -10.67
C PRO A 157 26.31 27.44 -11.44
N LEU A 158 26.35 27.46 -12.77
CA LEU A 158 26.08 26.27 -13.59
C LEU A 158 26.93 25.06 -13.20
N ALA A 159 28.23 25.26 -13.01
CA ALA A 159 29.14 24.19 -12.56
C ALA A 159 28.77 23.59 -11.20
N GLU A 160 28.11 24.37 -10.33
CA GLU A 160 27.62 23.87 -9.04
C GLU A 160 26.29 23.11 -9.21
N GLN A 161 25.39 23.57 -10.11
CA GLN A 161 24.19 22.81 -10.46
C GLN A 161 24.57 21.42 -10.97
N GLU A 162 25.58 21.32 -11.85
CA GLU A 162 26.09 20.06 -12.40
C GLU A 162 26.66 19.15 -11.31
N ARG A 163 27.48 19.70 -10.37
CA ARG A 163 28.03 18.92 -9.26
C ARG A 163 26.92 18.39 -8.33
N ILE A 164 25.98 19.25 -7.98
CA ILE A 164 24.84 18.85 -7.13
C ILE A 164 24.01 17.77 -7.81
N ALA A 165 23.73 17.94 -9.10
CA ALA A 165 22.97 16.97 -9.89
C ALA A 165 23.67 15.60 -9.92
N ALA A 166 24.96 15.56 -10.26
CA ALA A 166 25.74 14.33 -10.31
C ALA A 166 25.82 13.63 -8.95
N PHE A 167 26.01 14.39 -7.88
CA PHE A 167 26.01 13.88 -6.51
C PHE A 167 24.65 13.27 -6.15
N LEU A 168 23.57 14.02 -6.39
CA LEU A 168 22.21 13.52 -6.06
C LEU A 168 21.81 12.33 -6.93
N ASP A 169 22.22 12.26 -8.17
CA ASP A 169 21.97 11.08 -9.03
C ASP A 169 22.65 9.83 -8.44
N ALA A 170 23.91 9.94 -8.01
CA ALA A 170 24.63 8.83 -7.38
C ALA A 170 23.98 8.40 -6.05
N GLU A 171 23.83 9.33 -5.12
CA GLU A 171 23.28 9.05 -3.78
C GLU A 171 21.83 8.55 -3.83
N CYS A 172 20.98 9.17 -4.65
CA CYS A 172 19.59 8.75 -4.80
C CYS A 172 19.48 7.37 -5.42
N ALA A 173 20.36 6.98 -6.37
CA ALA A 173 20.37 5.64 -6.94
C ALA A 173 20.75 4.58 -5.90
N GLU A 174 21.74 4.87 -5.05
CA GLU A 174 22.10 3.97 -3.94
C GLU A 174 20.93 3.82 -2.93
N ILE A 175 20.33 4.95 -2.53
CA ILE A 175 19.17 4.94 -1.64
C ILE A 175 18.02 4.15 -2.25
N ASP A 176 17.70 4.34 -3.52
CA ASP A 176 16.61 3.62 -4.20
C ASP A 176 16.89 2.11 -4.23
N THR A 177 18.14 1.72 -4.46
CA THR A 177 18.57 0.30 -4.37
C THR A 177 18.32 -0.28 -2.98
N VAL A 178 18.64 0.47 -1.90
CA VAL A 178 18.38 0.03 -0.53
C VAL A 178 16.89 -0.08 -0.25
N LEU A 179 16.09 0.89 -0.72
CA LEU A 179 14.63 0.86 -0.58
C LEU A 179 14.01 -0.36 -1.28
N GLU A 180 14.43 -0.67 -2.51
CA GLU A 180 13.95 -1.85 -3.25
C GLU A 180 14.32 -3.16 -2.55
N LYS A 181 15.57 -3.32 -2.14
CA LYS A 181 16.02 -4.51 -1.39
C LYS A 181 15.25 -4.68 -0.08
N THR A 182 14.97 -3.56 0.61
CA THR A 182 14.22 -3.61 1.87
C THR A 182 12.76 -4.00 1.64
N ARG A 183 12.11 -3.48 0.59
CA ARG A 183 10.75 -3.88 0.21
C ARG A 183 10.69 -5.36 -0.18
N ALA A 184 11.62 -5.83 -0.99
CA ALA A 184 11.72 -7.25 -1.36
C ALA A 184 11.88 -8.14 -0.10
N SER A 185 12.75 -7.73 0.83
CA SER A 185 12.94 -8.46 2.08
C SER A 185 11.68 -8.53 2.95
N ILE A 186 10.85 -7.47 2.98
CA ILE A 186 9.56 -7.50 3.69
C ILE A 186 8.63 -8.56 3.07
N GLU A 187 8.56 -8.62 1.74
CA GLU A 187 7.74 -9.63 1.05
C GLU A 187 8.25 -11.06 1.30
N GLU A 188 9.55 -11.26 1.39
CA GLU A 188 10.13 -12.56 1.77
C GLU A 188 9.76 -12.95 3.21
N TYR A 189 9.78 -12.03 4.17
CA TYR A 189 9.32 -12.31 5.53
C TYR A 189 7.83 -12.64 5.60
N LYS A 190 6.99 -11.99 4.79
CA LYS A 190 5.57 -12.34 4.69
C LYS A 190 5.38 -13.75 4.14
N LYS A 191 6.13 -14.12 3.09
CA LYS A 191 6.13 -15.49 2.54
C LYS A 191 6.63 -16.50 3.57
N LEU A 192 7.69 -16.18 4.30
CA LEU A 192 8.21 -17.02 5.38
C LEU A 192 7.15 -17.23 6.48
N LYS A 193 6.48 -16.18 6.94
CA LYS A 193 5.37 -16.28 7.91
C LYS A 193 4.30 -17.25 7.41
N GLN A 194 3.89 -17.11 6.15
CA GLN A 194 2.90 -17.98 5.52
C GLN A 194 3.36 -19.45 5.46
N ALA A 195 4.61 -19.68 5.08
CA ALA A 195 5.19 -21.04 5.01
C ALA A 195 5.29 -21.67 6.41
N VAL A 196 5.73 -20.92 7.41
CA VAL A 196 5.81 -21.39 8.81
C VAL A 196 4.43 -21.78 9.34
N ILE A 197 3.41 -20.96 9.09
CA ILE A 197 2.03 -21.28 9.47
C ILE A 197 1.59 -22.57 8.78
N THR A 198 1.71 -22.63 7.46
CA THR A 198 1.26 -23.79 6.68
C THR A 198 1.95 -25.08 7.12
N GLN A 199 3.28 -25.04 7.26
CA GLN A 199 4.04 -26.20 7.71
C GLN A 199 3.60 -26.68 9.11
N ALA A 200 3.43 -25.76 10.05
CA ALA A 200 3.07 -26.13 11.42
C ALA A 200 1.66 -26.74 11.51
N VAL A 201 0.68 -26.21 10.76
CA VAL A 201 -0.70 -26.72 10.81
C VAL A 201 -0.95 -27.95 9.91
N THR A 202 -0.02 -28.31 9.01
CA THR A 202 -0.16 -29.49 8.14
C THR A 202 0.84 -30.60 8.50
N LYS A 203 2.05 -30.26 8.92
CA LYS A 203 3.14 -31.21 9.21
C LYS A 203 3.55 -31.26 10.67
N GLY A 204 3.00 -30.32 11.47
CA GLY A 204 3.38 -30.18 12.89
C GLY A 204 4.74 -29.50 13.08
N ILE A 205 5.21 -29.54 14.32
CA ILE A 205 6.45 -28.87 14.75
C ILE A 205 7.58 -29.83 15.16
N ARG A 206 7.36 -31.13 14.98
CA ARG A 206 8.36 -32.18 15.25
C ARG A 206 8.91 -32.73 13.94
N GLY A 207 10.24 -32.81 13.81
CA GLY A 207 10.91 -33.31 12.61
C GLY A 207 10.95 -34.82 12.45
N ASP A 208 11.01 -35.57 13.55
CA ASP A 208 11.31 -37.01 13.53
C ASP A 208 10.07 -37.84 13.81
N ARG A 209 9.16 -37.94 12.82
CA ARG A 209 7.98 -38.77 12.95
C ARG A 209 7.55 -39.35 11.63
N PRO A 210 6.90 -40.55 11.64
CA PRO A 210 6.34 -41.15 10.44
C PRO A 210 5.32 -40.20 9.81
N MET A 211 5.37 -40.07 8.49
CA MET A 211 4.45 -39.30 7.69
C MET A 211 3.59 -40.24 6.83
N LYS A 212 2.41 -39.76 6.46
CA LYS A 212 1.53 -40.46 5.48
C LYS A 212 0.94 -39.45 4.51
N ASP A 213 0.66 -39.89 3.31
CA ASP A 213 -0.07 -39.07 2.34
C ASP A 213 -1.47 -38.72 2.89
N SER A 214 -1.83 -37.46 2.86
CA SER A 214 -3.17 -37.00 3.23
C SER A 214 -4.25 -37.32 2.20
N GLY A 215 -3.87 -37.65 0.98
CA GLY A 215 -4.75 -37.77 -0.18
C GLY A 215 -5.30 -36.43 -0.67
N ILE A 216 -4.64 -35.32 -0.31
CA ILE A 216 -5.03 -33.94 -0.68
C ILE A 216 -3.79 -33.20 -1.15
N GLU A 217 -3.76 -32.80 -2.41
CA GLU A 217 -2.61 -32.22 -3.09
C GLU A 217 -1.98 -31.03 -2.32
N TRP A 218 -2.80 -30.07 -1.90
CA TRP A 218 -2.32 -28.84 -1.22
C TRP A 218 -2.03 -29.02 0.28
N ILE A 219 -2.39 -30.13 0.89
CA ILE A 219 -1.95 -30.51 2.25
C ILE A 219 -0.66 -31.31 2.17
N GLY A 220 -0.57 -32.22 1.20
CA GLY A 220 0.54 -33.15 1.04
C GLY A 220 0.63 -34.14 2.19
N ASP A 221 1.85 -34.51 2.57
CA ASP A 221 2.09 -35.43 3.68
C ASP A 221 1.76 -34.82 5.03
N ILE A 222 1.13 -35.60 5.89
CA ILE A 222 0.79 -35.28 7.29
C ILE A 222 1.40 -36.32 8.23
N PRO A 223 1.57 -36.01 9.53
CA PRO A 223 1.95 -37.00 10.53
C PRO A 223 1.02 -38.21 10.52
N ALA A 224 1.59 -39.41 10.62
CA ALA A 224 0.83 -40.66 10.51
C ALA A 224 -0.30 -40.79 11.53
N GLU A 225 -0.12 -40.20 12.71
CA GLU A 225 -1.10 -40.16 13.79
C GLU A 225 -2.21 -39.09 13.62
N TRP A 226 -2.08 -38.17 12.66
CA TRP A 226 -3.10 -37.16 12.40
C TRP A 226 -4.21 -37.74 11.49
N GLU A 227 -5.40 -37.13 11.60
CA GLU A 227 -6.54 -37.48 10.79
C GLU A 227 -6.93 -36.32 9.87
N ILE A 228 -7.40 -36.69 8.66
CA ILE A 228 -8.07 -35.73 7.78
C ILE A 228 -9.56 -35.78 8.08
N ARG A 229 -10.10 -34.62 8.44
CA ARG A 229 -11.54 -34.46 8.67
C ARG A 229 -12.10 -33.24 7.91
N LYS A 230 -13.38 -33.28 7.59
CA LYS A 230 -14.09 -32.09 7.14
C LYS A 230 -14.32 -31.17 8.32
N ILE A 231 -14.17 -29.85 8.14
CA ILE A 231 -14.26 -28.85 9.22
C ILE A 231 -15.58 -28.98 9.99
N PHE A 232 -16.71 -29.21 9.29
CA PHE A 232 -18.02 -29.34 9.95
C PHE A 232 -18.07 -30.45 11.02
N ARG A 233 -17.20 -31.47 10.95
CA ARG A 233 -17.12 -32.55 11.96
C ARG A 233 -16.31 -32.17 13.20
N ALA A 234 -15.64 -31.04 13.17
CA ALA A 234 -14.80 -30.56 14.26
C ALA A 234 -15.29 -29.23 14.86
N ILE A 235 -16.43 -28.71 14.38
CA ILE A 235 -17.05 -27.49 14.86
C ILE A 235 -18.45 -27.75 15.40
N ASN A 236 -18.90 -26.90 16.32
CA ASN A 236 -20.26 -26.95 16.85
C ASN A 236 -21.25 -26.25 15.92
N LYS A 237 -20.83 -25.12 15.32
CA LYS A 237 -21.67 -24.33 14.43
C LYS A 237 -20.83 -23.49 13.50
N VAL A 238 -21.33 -23.19 12.32
CA VAL A 238 -20.86 -22.13 11.43
C VAL A 238 -22.06 -21.39 10.87
N GLY A 239 -21.98 -20.11 10.72
CA GLY A 239 -23.08 -19.30 10.19
C GLY A 239 -22.69 -17.85 9.97
N ASP A 240 -23.63 -17.13 9.41
CA ASP A 240 -23.63 -15.68 9.27
C ASP A 240 -24.91 -15.10 9.89
N ILE A 241 -24.97 -13.79 10.02
CA ILE A 241 -26.21 -13.08 10.34
C ILE A 241 -27.03 -12.86 9.08
N ASP A 242 -28.29 -12.43 9.24
CA ASP A 242 -29.12 -12.12 8.10
C ASP A 242 -28.58 -10.95 7.27
N HIS A 243 -28.88 -10.97 5.97
CA HIS A 243 -28.45 -9.95 5.00
C HIS A 243 -29.21 -8.62 5.23
N TYR A 244 -28.98 -8.05 6.37
CA TYR A 244 -29.53 -6.77 6.78
C TYR A 244 -28.41 -5.84 7.26
N MET A 245 -28.47 -4.57 6.86
CA MET A 245 -27.51 -3.55 7.29
C MET A 245 -28.22 -2.64 8.30
N PRO A 246 -27.99 -2.83 9.61
CA PRO A 246 -28.61 -2.00 10.64
C PRO A 246 -28.16 -0.54 10.54
N ASP A 247 -28.96 0.38 11.05
CA ASP A 247 -28.61 1.80 11.12
C ASP A 247 -27.45 2.04 12.11
N SER A 248 -26.74 3.15 11.93
CA SER A 248 -25.69 3.57 12.84
C SER A 248 -26.29 4.34 13.99
N VAL A 249 -25.81 4.06 15.22
CA VAL A 249 -26.16 4.80 16.43
C VAL A 249 -24.89 5.34 17.10
N ASP A 250 -25.01 6.43 17.88
CA ASP A 250 -23.87 7.03 18.58
C ASP A 250 -23.37 6.16 19.73
N ASP A 251 -24.31 5.49 20.42
CA ASP A 251 -24.01 4.56 21.50
C ASP A 251 -24.71 3.22 21.30
N GLY A 252 -23.96 2.13 21.39
CA GLY A 252 -24.46 0.78 21.10
C GLY A 252 -23.37 -0.26 20.98
N ILE A 253 -23.73 -1.39 20.39
CA ILE A 253 -22.83 -2.56 20.21
C ILE A 253 -21.95 -2.35 18.96
N PRO A 254 -20.62 -2.58 19.05
CA PRO A 254 -19.73 -2.51 17.89
C PRO A 254 -20.15 -3.49 16.78
N TYR A 255 -20.26 -2.99 15.55
CA TYR A 255 -20.57 -3.74 14.34
C TYR A 255 -19.34 -3.78 13.42
N LEU A 256 -18.74 -4.94 13.29
CA LEU A 256 -17.51 -5.15 12.55
C LEU A 256 -17.83 -5.52 11.08
N MET A 257 -17.30 -4.74 10.16
CA MET A 257 -17.24 -5.07 8.74
C MET A 257 -15.94 -5.83 8.42
N THR A 258 -15.84 -6.38 7.22
CA THR A 258 -14.63 -7.12 6.79
C THR A 258 -13.35 -6.29 6.86
N GLY A 259 -13.45 -4.98 6.65
CA GLY A 259 -12.32 -4.04 6.74
C GLY A 259 -11.86 -3.72 8.17
N ASP A 260 -12.69 -4.00 9.17
CA ASP A 260 -12.35 -3.76 10.59
C ASP A 260 -11.60 -4.94 11.22
N LEU A 261 -11.64 -6.12 10.57
CA LEU A 261 -11.04 -7.33 11.11
C LEU A 261 -9.52 -7.22 11.22
N GLN A 262 -9.00 -7.58 12.39
CA GLN A 262 -7.58 -7.77 12.68
C GLN A 262 -7.31 -9.26 12.98
N GLU A 263 -6.07 -9.65 13.22
CA GLU A 263 -5.73 -11.04 13.55
C GLU A 263 -6.43 -11.51 14.82
N LYS A 264 -6.58 -10.61 15.82
CA LYS A 264 -7.31 -10.86 17.06
C LYS A 264 -8.34 -9.77 17.30
N LEU A 265 -9.42 -10.13 18.00
CA LEU A 265 -10.45 -9.16 18.37
C LEU A 265 -9.90 -8.08 19.32
N SER A 266 -8.97 -8.44 20.22
CA SER A 266 -8.28 -7.48 21.09
C SER A 266 -7.47 -6.40 20.35
N ASP A 267 -7.08 -6.64 19.10
CA ASP A 267 -6.34 -5.69 18.27
C ASP A 267 -7.27 -4.72 17.51
N VAL A 268 -8.58 -4.99 17.51
CA VAL A 268 -9.59 -4.16 16.84
C VAL A 268 -9.92 -2.94 17.67
N ASN A 269 -9.88 -1.76 17.09
CA ASN A 269 -10.34 -0.53 17.76
C ASN A 269 -11.86 -0.43 17.74
N LEU A 270 -12.53 -1.14 18.66
CA LEU A 270 -13.99 -1.21 18.77
C LEU A 270 -14.67 0.16 18.91
N LYS A 271 -13.96 1.19 19.43
CA LYS A 271 -14.51 2.55 19.57
C LYS A 271 -14.68 3.25 18.22
N ARG A 272 -13.94 2.85 17.21
CA ARG A 272 -14.00 3.42 15.85
C ARG A 272 -14.92 2.65 14.91
N CYS A 273 -15.33 1.44 15.30
CA CYS A 273 -16.28 0.66 14.53
C CYS A 273 -17.67 1.33 14.53
N LYS A 274 -18.43 1.09 13.46
CA LYS A 274 -19.85 1.39 13.45
C LYS A 274 -20.51 0.78 14.69
N LYS A 275 -21.47 1.47 15.29
CA LYS A 275 -22.27 0.92 16.39
C LYS A 275 -23.71 0.73 15.94
N VAL A 276 -24.36 -0.30 16.49
CA VAL A 276 -25.75 -0.66 16.21
C VAL A 276 -26.56 -0.72 17.51
N SER A 277 -27.89 -0.58 17.39
CA SER A 277 -28.76 -0.64 18.54
C SER A 277 -28.70 -2.01 19.23
N PHE A 278 -29.00 -2.05 20.52
CA PHE A 278 -29.12 -3.32 21.27
C PHE A 278 -30.21 -4.21 20.67
N GLN A 279 -31.31 -3.61 20.18
CA GLN A 279 -32.39 -4.34 19.53
C GLN A 279 -31.92 -5.03 18.24
N ASP A 280 -31.18 -4.35 17.37
CA ASP A 280 -30.58 -4.94 16.17
C ASP A 280 -29.57 -6.03 16.52
N TYR A 281 -28.77 -5.80 17.56
CA TYR A 281 -27.83 -6.80 18.05
C TYR A 281 -28.55 -8.09 18.48
N GLU A 282 -29.59 -8.01 19.31
CA GLU A 282 -30.35 -9.18 19.77
C GLU A 282 -31.03 -9.89 18.59
N MET A 283 -31.67 -9.14 17.69
CA MET A 283 -32.32 -9.67 16.49
C MET A 283 -31.33 -10.41 15.58
N LEU A 284 -30.24 -9.76 15.19
CA LEU A 284 -29.29 -10.30 14.21
C LEU A 284 -28.40 -11.39 14.80
N SER A 285 -28.04 -11.30 16.08
CA SER A 285 -27.24 -12.33 16.76
C SER A 285 -28.05 -13.55 17.23
N SER A 286 -29.36 -13.54 17.09
CA SER A 286 -30.23 -14.67 17.49
C SER A 286 -29.88 -15.96 16.76
N LYS A 287 -29.48 -15.85 15.50
CA LYS A 287 -29.09 -16.98 14.65
C LYS A 287 -27.73 -17.55 15.03
N ILE A 288 -26.76 -16.68 15.26
CA ILE A 288 -25.42 -17.03 15.73
C ILE A 288 -24.78 -15.83 16.43
N ARG A 289 -24.32 -16.02 17.66
CA ARG A 289 -23.68 -15.00 18.49
C ARG A 289 -22.18 -15.27 18.57
N VAL A 290 -21.38 -14.23 18.44
CA VAL A 290 -19.92 -14.32 18.62
C VAL A 290 -19.60 -14.57 20.09
N SER A 291 -18.62 -15.42 20.34
CA SER A 291 -18.14 -15.77 21.69
C SER A 291 -16.64 -15.98 21.67
N LYS A 292 -15.98 -15.81 22.79
CA LYS A 292 -14.54 -16.10 22.93
C LYS A 292 -14.21 -17.53 22.51
N GLY A 293 -13.14 -17.67 21.74
CA GLY A 293 -12.71 -18.92 21.15
C GLY A 293 -13.26 -19.17 19.73
N ASP A 294 -14.21 -18.36 19.28
CA ASP A 294 -14.72 -18.42 17.92
C ASP A 294 -13.69 -17.86 16.91
N VAL A 295 -13.90 -18.17 15.64
CA VAL A 295 -13.10 -17.63 14.53
C VAL A 295 -14.05 -16.94 13.55
N ILE A 296 -13.74 -15.70 13.21
CA ILE A 296 -14.45 -14.92 12.21
C ILE A 296 -13.69 -14.99 10.90
N PHE A 297 -14.37 -15.31 9.80
CA PHE A 297 -13.78 -15.46 8.46
C PHE A 297 -14.52 -14.55 7.47
N ALA A 298 -13.79 -13.63 6.82
CA ALA A 298 -14.34 -12.78 5.77
C ALA A 298 -14.56 -13.58 4.48
N ARG A 299 -15.81 -13.62 4.00
CA ARG A 299 -16.21 -14.39 2.81
C ARG A 299 -16.46 -13.55 1.56
N TYR A 300 -16.50 -12.22 1.69
CA TYR A 300 -16.62 -11.25 0.61
C TYR A 300 -15.45 -10.27 0.64
N ALA A 301 -15.22 -9.56 -0.46
CA ALA A 301 -14.22 -8.50 -0.61
C ALA A 301 -12.79 -8.91 -0.23
N THR A 302 -12.51 -9.10 1.05
CA THR A 302 -11.21 -9.50 1.60
C THR A 302 -11.19 -10.98 1.97
N ILE A 303 -11.58 -11.86 1.04
CA ILE A 303 -11.63 -13.32 1.28
C ILE A 303 -10.31 -13.82 1.86
N GLY A 304 -10.40 -14.60 2.94
CA GLY A 304 -9.23 -15.14 3.64
C GLY A 304 -8.74 -14.28 4.81
N THR A 305 -9.34 -13.11 5.05
CA THR A 305 -9.13 -12.40 6.32
C THR A 305 -9.78 -13.16 7.45
N VAL A 306 -9.01 -13.47 8.49
CA VAL A 306 -9.43 -14.27 9.64
C VAL A 306 -9.15 -13.50 10.92
N CYS A 307 -10.12 -13.49 11.84
CA CYS A 307 -9.97 -12.90 13.18
C CYS A 307 -10.26 -13.96 14.24
N PHE A 308 -9.37 -14.12 15.19
CA PHE A 308 -9.59 -14.96 16.38
C PHE A 308 -10.24 -14.13 17.49
N VAL A 309 -11.33 -14.62 18.05
CA VAL A 309 -12.05 -13.97 19.16
C VAL A 309 -11.39 -14.35 20.48
N ASP A 310 -10.52 -13.50 20.98
CA ASP A 310 -9.75 -13.71 22.22
C ASP A 310 -10.30 -12.97 23.44
N THR A 311 -11.36 -12.15 23.26
CA THR A 311 -12.01 -11.37 24.30
C THR A 311 -13.46 -11.80 24.51
N GLU A 312 -14.10 -11.30 25.57
CA GLU A 312 -15.52 -11.52 25.88
C GLU A 312 -16.40 -10.34 25.45
N ASP A 313 -15.88 -9.44 24.61
CA ASP A 313 -16.63 -8.26 24.16
C ASP A 313 -17.87 -8.66 23.35
N ASN A 314 -18.99 -7.99 23.64
CA ASN A 314 -20.17 -8.10 22.81
C ASN A 314 -19.94 -7.35 21.49
N ILE A 315 -19.94 -8.08 20.40
CA ILE A 315 -19.81 -7.54 19.04
C ILE A 315 -20.84 -8.18 18.12
N LEU A 316 -21.18 -7.46 17.08
CA LEU A 316 -21.91 -8.00 15.94
C LEU A 316 -20.99 -7.95 14.73
N VAL A 317 -20.97 -8.99 13.90
CA VAL A 317 -20.21 -8.99 12.66
C VAL A 317 -21.15 -8.92 11.45
N SER A 318 -20.68 -8.29 10.38
CA SER A 318 -21.41 -8.17 9.12
C SER A 318 -21.77 -9.55 8.52
N TYR A 319 -22.88 -9.62 7.80
CA TYR A 319 -23.24 -10.81 6.98
C TYR A 319 -22.15 -11.19 5.96
N ALA A 320 -21.20 -10.30 5.68
CA ALA A 320 -20.03 -10.58 4.87
C ALA A 320 -18.97 -11.44 5.59
N CYS A 321 -19.21 -11.78 6.86
CA CYS A 321 -18.35 -12.63 7.68
C CYS A 321 -19.08 -13.91 8.08
N LEU A 322 -18.33 -15.01 8.19
CA LEU A 322 -18.77 -16.24 8.84
C LEU A 322 -18.24 -16.28 10.27
N ILE A 323 -19.09 -16.73 11.20
CA ILE A 323 -18.71 -17.05 12.56
C ILE A 323 -18.56 -18.56 12.63
N ILE A 324 -17.40 -19.07 13.02
CA ILE A 324 -17.10 -20.49 13.13
C ILE A 324 -16.88 -20.79 14.62
N LYS A 325 -17.68 -21.68 15.17
CA LYS A 325 -17.63 -22.12 16.57
C LYS A 325 -16.95 -23.47 16.67
N PRO A 326 -15.67 -23.53 17.06
CA PRO A 326 -14.97 -24.82 17.21
C PRO A 326 -15.60 -25.68 18.31
N ASN A 327 -15.55 -27.01 18.11
CA ASN A 327 -15.78 -27.94 19.21
C ASN A 327 -14.48 -28.07 20.01
N SER A 328 -14.39 -27.44 21.15
CA SER A 328 -13.17 -27.37 21.97
C SER A 328 -12.60 -28.74 22.40
N SER A 329 -13.41 -29.81 22.39
CA SER A 329 -12.94 -31.17 22.64
C SER A 329 -12.17 -31.79 21.47
N LEU A 330 -12.30 -31.22 20.26
CA LEU A 330 -11.68 -31.72 19.02
C LEU A 330 -10.78 -30.69 18.36
N LEU A 331 -11.18 -29.43 18.37
CA LEU A 331 -10.56 -28.35 17.62
C LEU A 331 -10.36 -27.12 18.50
N TYR A 332 -9.10 -26.77 18.73
CA TYR A 332 -8.74 -25.54 19.44
C TYR A 332 -8.94 -24.33 18.53
N GLY A 333 -9.68 -23.31 18.97
CA GLY A 333 -10.10 -22.19 18.13
C GLY A 333 -8.91 -21.44 17.47
N GLU A 334 -7.84 -21.18 18.21
CA GLU A 334 -6.68 -20.52 17.65
C GLU A 334 -5.88 -21.41 16.69
N PHE A 335 -5.94 -22.75 16.80
CA PHE A 335 -5.39 -23.65 15.79
C PHE A 335 -6.21 -23.54 14.50
N LEU A 336 -7.55 -23.50 14.60
CA LEU A 336 -8.40 -23.25 13.44
C LEU A 336 -8.08 -21.89 12.80
N PHE A 337 -7.87 -20.83 13.57
CA PHE A 337 -7.46 -19.53 13.07
C PHE A 337 -6.20 -19.63 12.20
N TYR A 338 -5.14 -20.27 12.68
CA TYR A 338 -3.93 -20.47 11.88
C TYR A 338 -4.15 -21.38 10.67
N TYR A 339 -4.99 -22.41 10.82
CA TYR A 339 -5.31 -23.28 9.70
C TYR A 339 -6.02 -22.53 8.57
N LEU A 340 -7.01 -21.71 8.89
CA LEU A 340 -7.74 -20.90 7.90
C LEU A 340 -6.85 -19.85 7.21
N LYS A 341 -5.74 -19.48 7.82
CA LYS A 341 -4.71 -18.61 7.22
C LYS A 341 -3.68 -19.37 6.39
N SER A 342 -3.61 -20.68 6.49
CA SER A 342 -2.61 -21.50 5.79
C SER A 342 -2.84 -21.53 4.27
N THR A 343 -1.76 -21.68 3.51
CA THR A 343 -1.85 -21.87 2.05
C THR A 343 -2.67 -23.11 1.71
N ALA A 344 -2.59 -24.15 2.52
CA ALA A 344 -3.38 -25.38 2.33
C ALA A 344 -4.89 -25.11 2.32
N PHE A 345 -5.39 -24.33 3.28
CA PHE A 345 -6.81 -23.97 3.31
C PHE A 345 -7.18 -22.99 2.18
N LEU A 346 -6.33 -22.00 1.90
CA LEU A 346 -6.60 -21.02 0.86
C LEU A 346 -6.66 -21.65 -0.53
N GLU A 347 -5.80 -22.63 -0.84
CA GLU A 347 -5.87 -23.38 -2.10
C GLU A 347 -7.16 -24.23 -2.18
N GLU A 348 -7.56 -24.88 -1.09
CA GLU A 348 -8.81 -25.64 -1.06
C GLU A 348 -10.02 -24.73 -1.31
N ILE A 349 -10.07 -23.56 -0.68
CA ILE A 349 -11.18 -22.62 -0.83
C ILE A 349 -11.27 -22.04 -2.25
N LYS A 350 -10.14 -21.81 -2.93
CA LYS A 350 -10.13 -21.30 -4.31
C LYS A 350 -10.98 -22.11 -5.28
N GLN A 351 -11.08 -23.44 -5.08
CA GLN A 351 -11.90 -24.31 -5.92
C GLN A 351 -13.40 -24.02 -5.82
N TYR A 352 -13.82 -23.41 -4.73
CA TYR A 352 -15.22 -23.07 -4.46
C TYR A 352 -15.56 -21.61 -4.77
N ILE A 353 -14.57 -20.79 -5.13
CA ILE A 353 -14.80 -19.40 -5.50
C ILE A 353 -15.42 -19.36 -6.89
N LYS A 354 -16.71 -19.04 -6.97
CA LYS A 354 -17.37 -18.81 -8.26
C LYS A 354 -16.94 -17.45 -8.82
N ALA A 355 -16.42 -17.46 -10.05
CA ALA A 355 -15.97 -16.29 -10.79
C ALA A 355 -17.13 -15.43 -11.33
N ASN A 356 -18.20 -15.26 -10.57
CA ASN A 356 -19.28 -14.33 -10.91
C ASN A 356 -18.94 -12.92 -10.40
N THR A 357 -19.68 -11.91 -10.78
CA THR A 357 -19.47 -10.47 -10.57
C THR A 357 -18.89 -10.04 -9.21
N GLN A 358 -18.96 -10.86 -8.17
CA GLN A 358 -18.30 -10.67 -6.89
C GLN A 358 -17.85 -12.03 -6.34
N ALA A 359 -16.55 -12.23 -6.22
CA ALA A 359 -15.98 -13.42 -5.61
C ALA A 359 -16.51 -13.59 -4.18
N ASN A 360 -17.09 -14.77 -3.87
CA ASN A 360 -17.52 -15.10 -2.51
C ASN A 360 -17.24 -16.56 -2.17
N VAL A 361 -17.11 -16.82 -0.87
CA VAL A 361 -16.98 -18.16 -0.31
C VAL A 361 -18.27 -18.52 0.43
N GLY A 362 -18.96 -19.56 -0.05
CA GLY A 362 -20.18 -20.05 0.60
C GLY A 362 -19.88 -20.66 1.97
N LEU A 363 -20.88 -20.62 2.86
CA LEU A 363 -20.84 -21.30 4.16
C LEU A 363 -20.53 -22.80 4.01
N ASP A 364 -21.15 -23.43 3.04
CA ASP A 364 -20.93 -24.85 2.69
C ASP A 364 -19.49 -25.15 2.28
N SER A 365 -18.83 -24.23 1.60
CA SER A 365 -17.46 -24.40 1.14
C SER A 365 -16.49 -24.48 2.30
N VAL A 366 -16.62 -23.54 3.28
CA VAL A 366 -15.82 -23.57 4.50
C VAL A 366 -16.11 -24.82 5.33
N SER A 367 -17.39 -25.20 5.45
CA SER A 367 -17.80 -26.38 6.21
C SER A 367 -17.28 -27.68 5.63
N LYS A 368 -17.26 -27.80 4.30
CA LYS A 368 -16.82 -29.02 3.57
C LYS A 368 -15.30 -29.11 3.42
N ALA A 369 -14.59 -27.98 3.61
CA ALA A 369 -13.14 -27.95 3.54
C ALA A 369 -12.54 -28.97 4.54
N LYS A 370 -11.44 -29.57 4.14
CA LYS A 370 -10.76 -30.61 4.92
C LYS A 370 -9.67 -29.97 5.79
N ILE A 371 -9.43 -30.54 6.95
CA ILE A 371 -8.42 -30.11 7.91
C ILE A 371 -7.60 -31.32 8.38
N ALA A 372 -6.29 -31.16 8.46
CA ALA A 372 -5.41 -32.08 9.17
C ALA A 372 -5.54 -31.82 10.67
N LEU A 373 -5.99 -32.81 11.41
CA LEU A 373 -6.41 -32.66 12.80
C LEU A 373 -5.52 -33.47 13.75
N PRO A 374 -4.60 -32.82 14.48
CA PRO A 374 -3.86 -33.42 15.60
C PRO A 374 -4.73 -33.52 16.86
N SER A 375 -4.20 -34.17 17.90
CA SER A 375 -4.80 -34.10 19.22
C SER A 375 -4.86 -32.65 19.72
N VAL A 376 -5.87 -32.30 20.54
CA VAL A 376 -6.02 -30.92 21.10
C VAL A 376 -4.76 -30.46 21.83
N ARG A 377 -4.09 -31.37 22.55
CA ARG A 377 -2.82 -31.07 23.22
C ARG A 377 -1.71 -30.69 22.24
N GLU A 378 -1.66 -31.33 21.07
CA GLU A 378 -0.69 -31.00 20.04
C GLU A 378 -1.07 -29.70 19.33
N GLN A 379 -2.34 -29.46 19.05
CA GLN A 379 -2.84 -28.19 18.53
C GLN A 379 -2.40 -27.01 19.39
N GLN A 380 -2.51 -27.12 20.71
CA GLN A 380 -2.08 -26.09 21.65
C GLN A 380 -0.56 -25.82 21.56
N LYS A 381 0.28 -26.88 21.45
CA LYS A 381 1.72 -26.74 21.28
C LYS A 381 2.10 -26.07 19.94
N ILE A 382 1.37 -26.43 18.88
CA ILE A 382 1.55 -25.79 17.57
C ILE A 382 1.20 -24.31 17.64
N VAL A 383 0.10 -23.97 18.30
CA VAL A 383 -0.30 -22.56 18.48
C VAL A 383 0.72 -21.78 19.30
N GLU A 384 1.22 -22.33 20.39
CA GLU A 384 2.28 -21.69 21.20
C GLU A 384 3.54 -21.41 20.36
N TYR A 385 3.99 -22.39 19.59
CA TYR A 385 5.08 -22.23 18.64
C TYR A 385 4.81 -21.13 17.61
N LEU A 386 3.61 -21.13 17.00
CA LEU A 386 3.23 -20.16 15.98
C LEU A 386 3.12 -18.73 16.54
N ARG A 387 2.59 -18.56 17.75
CA ARG A 387 2.55 -17.26 18.43
C ARG A 387 3.96 -16.67 18.57
N ASP A 388 4.93 -17.45 19.04
CA ASP A 388 6.32 -17.01 19.19
C ASP A 388 6.96 -16.68 17.84
N LYS A 389 6.84 -17.59 16.85
CA LYS A 389 7.46 -17.42 15.53
C LYS A 389 6.85 -16.26 14.75
N CYS A 390 5.51 -16.16 14.69
CA CYS A 390 4.83 -15.06 13.99
C CYS A 390 5.16 -13.72 14.65
N LYS A 391 5.13 -13.62 15.98
CA LYS A 391 5.51 -12.39 16.70
C LYS A 391 6.93 -11.92 16.33
N LYS A 392 7.90 -12.84 16.26
CA LYS A 392 9.27 -12.51 15.87
C LYS A 392 9.36 -12.02 14.42
N ILE A 393 8.65 -12.68 13.49
CA ILE A 393 8.62 -12.28 12.09
C ILE A 393 7.93 -10.90 11.93
N ASP A 394 6.80 -10.69 12.60
CA ASP A 394 6.07 -9.42 12.55
C ASP A 394 6.89 -8.26 13.11
N ALA A 395 7.66 -8.50 14.18
CA ALA A 395 8.58 -7.51 14.73
C ALA A 395 9.69 -7.13 13.71
N LEU A 396 10.20 -8.11 12.95
CA LEU A 396 11.19 -7.84 11.88
C LEU A 396 10.57 -7.06 10.72
N ILE A 397 9.35 -7.40 10.31
CA ILE A 397 8.60 -6.67 9.28
C ILE A 397 8.38 -5.23 9.73
N ALA A 398 7.88 -5.01 10.95
CA ALA A 398 7.63 -3.68 11.49
C ALA A 398 8.91 -2.83 11.55
N LYS A 399 10.04 -3.42 11.99
CA LYS A 399 11.34 -2.73 12.00
C LYS A 399 11.79 -2.34 10.60
N LYS A 400 11.60 -3.21 9.60
CA LYS A 400 11.95 -2.90 8.21
C LYS A 400 11.03 -1.83 7.60
N GLN A 401 9.75 -1.82 7.94
CA GLN A 401 8.80 -0.77 7.52
C GLN A 401 9.18 0.59 8.11
N GLN A 402 9.57 0.63 9.39
CA GLN A 402 10.10 1.85 10.02
C GLN A 402 11.36 2.32 9.30
N TYR A 403 12.30 1.42 9.02
CA TYR A 403 13.53 1.73 8.29
C TYR A 403 13.26 2.29 6.88
N LEU A 404 12.27 1.76 6.15
CA LEU A 404 11.83 2.33 4.87
C LEU A 404 11.41 3.80 5.03
N THR A 405 10.59 4.09 6.03
CA THR A 405 10.11 5.45 6.30
C THR A 405 11.27 6.41 6.63
N GLU A 406 12.23 5.94 7.44
CA GLU A 406 13.42 6.72 7.80
C GLU A 406 14.30 7.02 6.58
N ILE A 407 14.55 6.03 5.72
CA ILE A 407 15.34 6.22 4.48
C ILE A 407 14.61 7.15 3.48
N GLU A 408 13.29 6.99 3.30
CA GLU A 408 12.52 7.89 2.44
C GLU A 408 12.58 9.34 2.95
N ASN A 409 12.53 9.56 4.25
CA ASN A 409 12.68 10.89 4.85
C ASN A 409 14.11 11.41 4.71
N TYR A 410 15.13 10.56 4.90
CA TYR A 410 16.51 10.92 4.65
C TYR A 410 16.74 11.36 3.20
N LYS A 411 16.21 10.62 2.21
CA LYS A 411 16.28 11.01 0.80
C LYS A 411 15.67 12.39 0.54
N LYS A 412 14.51 12.68 1.12
CA LYS A 412 13.86 13.99 1.01
C LYS A 412 14.70 15.11 1.62
N SER A 413 15.28 14.86 2.80
CA SER A 413 16.16 15.83 3.47
C SER A 413 17.44 16.08 2.67
N LEU A 414 18.08 15.01 2.18
CA LEU A 414 19.26 15.07 1.34
C LEU A 414 19.02 15.95 0.12
N ILE A 415 17.97 15.66 -0.65
CA ILE A 415 17.62 16.47 -1.83
C ILE A 415 17.43 17.94 -1.43
N TYR A 416 16.63 18.22 -0.39
CA TYR A 416 16.37 19.58 0.07
C TYR A 416 17.65 20.33 0.45
N GLU A 417 18.53 19.73 1.23
CA GLU A 417 19.77 20.36 1.70
C GLU A 417 20.69 20.77 0.57
N TYR A 418 20.83 19.93 -0.46
CA TYR A 418 21.69 20.23 -1.59
C TYR A 418 21.06 21.19 -2.60
N VAL A 419 19.76 21.02 -2.94
CA VAL A 419 19.11 21.93 -3.91
C VAL A 419 18.83 23.33 -3.35
N THR A 420 18.94 23.52 -2.04
CA THR A 420 18.85 24.82 -1.39
C THR A 420 20.20 25.35 -0.89
N GLY A 421 21.29 24.64 -1.16
CA GLY A 421 22.65 25.04 -0.84
C GLY A 421 23.00 25.01 0.65
N LYS A 422 22.22 24.32 1.48
CA LYS A 422 22.51 24.14 2.91
C LYS A 422 23.69 23.20 3.15
N LYS A 423 23.93 22.31 2.19
CA LYS A 423 25.14 21.48 2.11
C LYS A 423 25.85 21.71 0.80
N GLU A 424 27.15 21.59 0.82
CA GLU A 424 28.05 21.70 -0.32
C GLU A 424 28.50 20.31 -0.75
N VAL A 425 28.60 20.09 -2.06
CA VAL A 425 29.23 18.90 -2.61
C VAL A 425 30.73 19.13 -2.54
N VAL A 426 31.42 18.36 -1.71
CA VAL A 426 32.87 18.40 -1.50
C VAL A 426 33.59 17.58 -2.56
#